data_b5a24ab82c4669dfc74f5498f3a97793
#
_entry.id   b5a24ab82c4669dfc74f5498f3a97793
#
_cell.length_a   1.000
_cell.length_b   1.000
_cell.length_c   1.000
_cell.angle_alpha   90.00
_cell.angle_beta   90.00
_cell.angle_gamma   90.00
#
_symmetry.space_group_name_H-M   'P 1'
#
loop_
_entity.id
_entity.type
_entity.pdbx_description
1 polymer ?
#
loop_
_entity_poly.entity_id
_entity_poly.type
_entity_poly.pdbx_seq_one_letter_code
_entity_poly.pdbx_strand_id
1 'polypeptide(L)'
;DGGVFAEITYGKVPALSRFKFLVIYGDPAPGENKTKKSSTKTVCLLGKLAGRLYLIKTFLDRGLNAEFVEWYIKLLEFVGGKTTVYCYMENNKLQDPFFQQVFQPIVRRIRRERKISLYITGDEEKKTDKATRIEANLEPLNREGNLILNEAEKDNPHMKRMAEQFKLFN
;
A
#
# COMPACT_ATOMS: atom_id res chain seq x y z
N ASP A 1 15.07 -18.96 -6.47
CA ASP A 1 15.18 -19.20 -7.88
C ASP A 1 13.86 -19.64 -8.46
N GLY A 2 13.41 -19.01 -9.52
CA GLY A 2 12.15 -19.34 -10.17
C GLY A 2 10.92 -18.68 -9.58
N GLY A 3 11.05 -17.76 -8.65
CA GLY A 3 9.94 -16.94 -8.20
C GLY A 3 9.51 -15.95 -9.27
N VAL A 4 8.24 -15.55 -9.24
CA VAL A 4 7.65 -14.59 -10.19
C VAL A 4 8.41 -13.26 -10.17
N PHE A 5 8.92 -12.86 -9.00
CA PHE A 5 9.69 -11.63 -8.80
C PHE A 5 11.13 -11.96 -8.41
N ALA A 6 11.81 -12.75 -9.27
CA ALA A 6 13.18 -13.18 -8.98
C ALA A 6 14.16 -12.02 -8.83
N GLU A 7 13.96 -10.93 -9.58
CA GLU A 7 14.79 -9.73 -9.51
C GLU A 7 13.92 -8.54 -9.19
N ILE A 8 14.33 -7.78 -8.16
CA ILE A 8 13.67 -6.55 -7.74
C ILE A 8 14.54 -5.37 -8.18
N THR A 9 13.92 -4.42 -8.85
CA THR A 9 14.62 -3.23 -9.34
C THR A 9 14.44 -2.07 -8.36
N TYR A 10 15.54 -1.56 -7.81
CA TYR A 10 15.55 -0.32 -7.07
C TYR A 10 15.97 0.81 -7.99
N GLY A 11 15.40 1.97 -7.81
CA GLY A 11 15.75 3.12 -8.62
C GLY A 11 15.35 4.43 -7.97
N LYS A 12 15.80 5.52 -8.59
CA LYS A 12 15.49 6.87 -8.13
C LYS A 12 14.04 7.21 -8.49
N VAL A 13 13.29 7.67 -7.49
CA VAL A 13 11.93 8.16 -7.71
C VAL A 13 12.01 9.63 -8.15
N PRO A 14 11.33 10.01 -9.24
CA PRO A 14 11.24 11.41 -9.64
C PRO A 14 10.59 12.27 -8.55
N ALA A 15 10.78 13.60 -8.64
CA ALA A 15 10.13 14.52 -7.71
C ALA A 15 8.63 14.27 -7.69
N LEU A 16 8.03 14.24 -6.50
CA LEU A 16 6.62 13.88 -6.34
C LEU A 16 5.67 14.81 -7.10
N SER A 17 6.06 16.07 -7.27
CA SER A 17 5.29 17.05 -8.05
C SER A 17 5.17 16.69 -9.53
N ARG A 18 6.00 15.79 -10.04
CA ARG A 18 5.90 15.32 -11.43
C ARG A 18 4.81 14.29 -11.65
N PHE A 19 4.34 13.66 -10.59
CA PHE A 19 3.24 12.70 -10.68
C PHE A 19 1.92 13.48 -10.75
N LYS A 20 1.06 13.11 -11.67
CA LYS A 20 -0.27 13.71 -11.78
C LYS A 20 -1.10 13.46 -10.52
N PHE A 21 -0.96 12.28 -9.97
CA PHE A 21 -1.52 11.90 -8.67
C PHE A 21 -0.74 10.71 -8.11
N LEU A 22 -0.88 10.48 -6.83
CA LEU A 22 -0.35 9.30 -6.16
C LEU A 22 -1.51 8.53 -5.52
N VAL A 23 -1.28 7.27 -5.24
CA VAL A 23 -2.25 6.41 -4.57
C VAL A 23 -1.62 5.85 -3.30
N ILE A 24 -2.38 5.91 -2.21
CA ILE A 24 -2.06 5.17 -1.01
C ILE A 24 -3.05 4.01 -0.95
N TYR A 25 -2.52 2.80 -0.91
CA TYR A 25 -3.33 1.59 -0.88
C TYR A 25 -2.96 0.75 0.33
N GLY A 26 -3.96 0.40 1.13
CA GLY A 26 -3.76 -0.41 2.33
C GLY A 26 -4.47 -1.74 2.28
N ASP A 27 -3.80 -2.77 2.82
CA ASP A 27 -4.37 -4.08 3.08
C ASP A 27 -4.38 -4.28 4.59
N PRO A 28 -5.58 -4.24 5.23
CA PRO A 28 -5.67 -4.24 6.69
C PRO A 28 -5.39 -5.60 7.33
N ALA A 29 -5.45 -6.65 6.59
CA ALA A 29 -5.02 -7.99 6.96
C ALA A 29 -5.60 -9.01 5.98
N PRO A 30 -4.88 -10.05 5.67
CA PRO A 30 -5.48 -11.19 4.99
C PRO A 30 -6.54 -11.82 5.89
N GLY A 31 -7.70 -12.15 5.31
CA GLY A 31 -8.94 -12.47 5.99
C GLY A 31 -9.00 -13.69 6.90
N GLU A 32 -7.91 -14.41 7.10
CA GLU A 32 -7.93 -15.64 7.87
C GLU A 32 -7.75 -15.48 9.39
N ASN A 33 -7.27 -14.32 9.83
CA ASN A 33 -6.95 -14.07 11.24
C ASN A 33 -7.68 -12.87 11.82
N LYS A 34 -8.98 -12.78 11.56
CA LYS A 34 -9.83 -11.69 12.04
C LYS A 34 -9.86 -11.54 13.57
N THR A 35 -9.48 -12.57 14.28
CA THR A 35 -9.47 -12.59 15.74
C THR A 35 -8.17 -12.07 16.35
N LYS A 36 -7.11 -11.94 15.57
CA LYS A 36 -5.83 -11.42 16.09
C LYS A 36 -5.81 -9.90 16.02
N LYS A 37 -5.69 -9.27 17.17
CA LYS A 37 -5.59 -7.81 17.29
C LYS A 37 -4.38 -7.24 16.54
N SER A 38 -3.34 -8.06 16.36
CA SER A 38 -2.12 -7.66 15.67
C SER A 38 -1.83 -8.63 14.53
N SER A 39 -2.28 -8.29 13.34
CA SER A 39 -1.98 -9.02 12.11
C SER A 39 -1.05 -8.20 11.23
N THR A 40 -0.37 -8.86 10.30
CA THR A 40 0.47 -8.16 9.31
C THR A 40 -0.41 -7.31 8.41
N LYS A 41 -0.07 -6.04 8.32
CA LYS A 41 -0.79 -5.05 7.52
C LYS A 41 0.19 -4.33 6.60
N THR A 42 -0.33 -3.83 5.50
CA THR A 42 0.49 -3.14 4.52
C THR A 42 -0.18 -1.85 4.08
N VAL A 43 0.57 -0.76 3.99
CA VAL A 43 0.11 0.47 3.36
C VAL A 43 1.23 0.96 2.44
N CYS A 44 0.89 1.16 1.16
CA CYS A 44 1.87 1.53 0.14
C CYS A 44 1.51 2.86 -0.51
N LEU A 45 2.53 3.69 -0.73
CA LEU A 45 2.43 4.89 -1.55
C LEU A 45 2.99 4.56 -2.94
N LEU A 46 2.15 4.70 -3.95
CA LEU A 46 2.42 4.30 -5.31
C LEU A 46 2.17 5.44 -6.29
N GLY A 47 2.93 5.47 -7.38
CA GLY A 47 2.70 6.41 -8.45
C GLY A 47 3.15 5.87 -9.80
N LYS A 48 2.44 6.25 -10.86
CA LYS A 48 2.83 5.92 -12.24
C LYS A 48 3.37 7.14 -12.93
N LEU A 49 4.48 6.96 -13.64
CA LEU A 49 5.08 8.01 -14.46
C LEU A 49 5.84 7.37 -15.61
N ALA A 50 5.56 7.82 -16.84
CA ALA A 50 6.25 7.36 -18.05
C ALA A 50 6.28 5.82 -18.18
N GLY A 51 5.18 5.16 -17.93
CA GLY A 51 5.06 3.70 -18.07
C GLY A 51 5.68 2.90 -16.93
N ARG A 52 6.20 3.55 -15.90
CA ARG A 52 6.77 2.90 -14.73
C ARG A 52 5.88 3.07 -13.52
N LEU A 53 5.80 2.02 -12.72
CA LEU A 53 5.12 2.06 -11.43
C LEU A 53 6.19 2.14 -10.34
N TYR A 54 6.10 3.18 -9.53
CA TYR A 54 7.03 3.41 -8.43
C TYR A 54 6.38 3.06 -7.11
N LEU A 55 7.02 2.19 -6.35
CA LEU A 55 6.71 1.99 -4.94
C LEU A 55 7.58 2.97 -4.15
N ILE A 56 6.98 4.08 -3.74
CA ILE A 56 7.69 5.25 -3.24
C ILE A 56 8.04 5.08 -1.77
N LYS A 57 7.09 4.62 -0.99
CA LYS A 57 7.26 4.36 0.44
C LYS A 57 6.20 3.35 0.88
N THR A 58 6.55 2.53 1.85
CA THR A 58 5.61 1.51 2.33
C THR A 58 5.76 1.31 3.84
N PHE A 59 4.68 0.84 4.45
CA PHE A 59 4.68 0.26 5.78
C PHE A 59 4.21 -1.18 5.65
N LEU A 60 4.96 -2.09 6.20
CA LEU A 60 4.60 -3.50 6.26
C LEU A 60 5.08 -4.03 7.60
N ASP A 61 4.15 -4.28 8.49
CA ASP A 61 4.46 -4.77 9.82
C ASP A 61 3.18 -5.30 10.48
N ARG A 62 3.36 -5.95 11.60
CA ARG A 62 2.25 -6.20 12.50
C ARG A 62 1.85 -4.88 13.14
N GLY A 63 0.57 -4.71 13.40
CA GLY A 63 0.09 -3.49 14.03
C GLY A 63 -1.38 -3.55 14.35
N LEU A 64 -1.80 -2.66 15.24
CA LEU A 64 -3.20 -2.45 15.57
C LEU A 64 -3.89 -1.68 14.45
N ASN A 65 -5.22 -1.72 14.41
CA ASN A 65 -5.99 -1.01 13.40
C ASN A 65 -5.73 0.50 13.42
N ALA A 66 -5.57 1.08 14.61
CA ALA A 66 -5.25 2.50 14.72
C ALA A 66 -3.88 2.85 14.16
N GLU A 67 -2.88 1.98 14.36
CA GLU A 67 -1.54 2.16 13.79
C GLU A 67 -1.58 2.09 12.26
N PHE A 68 -2.36 1.18 11.72
CA PHE A 68 -2.55 1.04 10.28
C PHE A 68 -3.10 2.35 9.67
N VAL A 69 -4.10 2.96 10.31
CA VAL A 69 -4.63 4.25 9.85
C VAL A 69 -3.58 5.35 10.00
N GLU A 70 -2.78 5.32 11.05
CA GLU A 70 -1.70 6.27 11.27
C GLU A 70 -0.65 6.22 10.15
N TRP A 71 -0.42 5.05 9.56
CA TRP A 71 0.49 4.93 8.42
C TRP A 71 0.02 5.72 7.20
N TYR A 72 -1.30 5.79 6.95
CA TYR A 72 -1.85 6.65 5.91
C TYR A 72 -1.47 8.11 6.16
N ILE A 73 -1.59 8.55 7.40
CA ILE A 73 -1.27 9.92 7.78
C ILE A 73 0.21 10.21 7.55
N LYS A 74 1.08 9.30 7.95
CA LYS A 74 2.52 9.44 7.73
C LYS A 74 2.87 9.53 6.25
N LEU A 75 2.19 8.77 5.40
CA LEU A 75 2.41 8.85 3.95
C LEU A 75 1.89 10.17 3.37
N LEU A 76 0.75 10.65 3.83
CA LEU A 76 0.25 11.96 3.41
C LEU A 76 1.21 13.09 3.83
N GLU A 77 1.74 13.03 5.04
CA GLU A 77 2.75 13.97 5.51
C GLU A 77 4.02 13.90 4.66
N PHE A 78 4.43 12.69 4.29
CA PHE A 78 5.58 12.49 3.42
C PHE A 78 5.39 13.17 2.07
N VAL A 79 4.20 13.06 1.48
CA VAL A 79 3.87 13.73 0.21
C VAL A 79 3.84 15.24 0.39
N GLY A 80 3.36 15.73 1.53
CA GLY A 80 3.41 17.14 1.87
C GLY A 80 2.68 18.07 0.91
N GLY A 81 1.59 17.62 0.32
CA GLY A 81 0.79 18.43 -0.60
C GLY A 81 1.40 18.65 -1.98
N LYS A 82 2.48 17.96 -2.33
CA LYS A 82 3.18 18.17 -3.61
C LYS A 82 2.38 17.71 -4.82
N THR A 83 1.44 16.81 -4.63
CA THR A 83 0.49 16.37 -5.65
C THR A 83 -0.75 15.79 -4.98
N THR A 84 -1.76 15.53 -5.79
CA THR A 84 -3.00 14.90 -5.33
C THR A 84 -2.76 13.47 -4.89
N VAL A 85 -3.36 13.05 -3.78
CA VAL A 85 -3.25 11.69 -3.27
C VAL A 85 -4.65 11.12 -3.07
N TYR A 86 -4.87 9.92 -3.60
CA TYR A 86 -6.10 9.16 -3.37
C TYR A 86 -5.79 8.00 -2.42
N CYS A 87 -6.59 7.84 -1.39
CA CYS A 87 -6.40 6.80 -0.38
C CYS A 87 -7.45 5.71 -0.51
N TYR A 88 -6.99 4.47 -0.62
CA TYR A 88 -7.86 3.30 -0.73
C TYR A 88 -7.49 2.25 0.31
N MET A 89 -8.47 1.44 0.66
CA MET A 89 -8.28 0.28 1.53
C MET A 89 -8.93 -0.93 0.88
N GLU A 90 -8.23 -2.06 0.84
CA GLU A 90 -8.80 -3.30 0.34
C GLU A 90 -10.03 -3.66 1.17
N ASN A 91 -11.13 -3.87 0.50
CA ASN A 91 -12.41 -4.14 1.12
C ASN A 91 -13.20 -5.16 0.28
N ASN A 92 -12.88 -6.43 0.43
CA ASN A 92 -13.61 -7.48 -0.25
C ASN A 92 -14.93 -7.78 0.47
N LYS A 93 -15.78 -8.63 -0.12
CA LYS A 93 -17.10 -8.94 0.44
C LYS A 93 -17.08 -9.45 1.88
N LEU A 94 -16.01 -10.12 2.27
CA LEU A 94 -15.85 -10.64 3.63
C LEU A 94 -15.42 -9.55 4.61
N GLN A 95 -14.82 -8.48 4.10
CA GLN A 95 -14.28 -7.40 4.90
C GLN A 95 -15.18 -6.16 4.95
N ASP A 96 -16.27 -6.13 4.14
CA ASP A 96 -17.13 -4.95 4.07
C ASP A 96 -17.65 -4.48 5.43
N PRO A 97 -18.26 -5.35 6.26
CA PRO A 97 -18.67 -4.94 7.60
C PRO A 97 -17.49 -4.46 8.45
N PHE A 98 -16.32 -5.08 8.28
CA PHE A 98 -15.12 -4.73 9.04
C PHE A 98 -14.65 -3.32 8.70
N PHE A 99 -14.61 -2.96 7.41
CA PHE A 99 -14.26 -1.60 6.98
C PHE A 99 -15.21 -0.58 7.59
N GLN A 100 -16.52 -0.79 7.47
CA GLN A 100 -17.52 0.16 7.95
C GLN A 100 -17.57 0.24 9.47
N GLN A 101 -17.44 -0.88 10.16
CA GLN A 101 -17.62 -0.94 11.59
C GLN A 101 -16.36 -0.64 12.39
N VAL A 102 -15.19 -0.92 11.83
CA VAL A 102 -13.91 -0.78 12.53
C VAL A 102 -13.12 0.44 12.03
N PHE A 103 -12.88 0.50 10.73
CA PHE A 103 -11.97 1.53 10.20
C PHE A 103 -12.62 2.89 10.01
N GLN A 104 -13.83 2.96 9.53
CA GLN A 104 -14.50 4.24 9.32
C GLN A 104 -14.68 5.03 10.63
N PRO A 105 -15.05 4.42 11.76
CA PRO A 105 -15.07 5.14 13.01
C PRO A 105 -13.71 5.70 13.44
N ILE A 106 -12.63 4.94 13.23
CA ILE A 106 -11.27 5.41 13.52
C ILE A 106 -10.93 6.62 12.65
N VAL A 107 -11.18 6.54 11.36
CA VAL A 107 -10.90 7.61 10.40
C VAL A 107 -11.68 8.87 10.77
N ARG A 108 -12.98 8.74 11.07
CA ARG A 108 -13.82 9.87 11.47
C ARG A 108 -13.33 10.53 12.73
N ARG A 109 -12.93 9.74 13.72
CA ARG A 109 -12.39 10.26 14.98
C ARG A 109 -11.11 11.05 14.73
N ILE A 110 -10.20 10.52 13.95
CA ILE A 110 -8.92 11.18 13.63
C ILE A 110 -9.17 12.50 12.89
N ARG A 111 -10.05 12.51 11.88
CA ARG A 111 -10.39 13.74 11.18
C ARG A 111 -10.89 14.83 12.17
N ARG A 112 -11.78 14.43 13.05
CA ARG A 112 -12.39 15.36 14.02
C ARG A 112 -11.38 15.87 15.04
N GLU A 113 -10.60 14.96 15.63
CA GLU A 113 -9.69 15.31 16.72
C GLU A 113 -8.43 16.01 16.23
N ARG A 114 -7.90 15.61 15.09
CA ARG A 114 -6.64 16.13 14.55
C ARG A 114 -6.84 17.17 13.46
N LYS A 115 -8.08 17.41 13.04
CA LYS A 115 -8.44 18.37 11.98
C LYS A 115 -7.67 18.15 10.69
N ILE A 116 -7.50 16.90 10.28
CA ILE A 116 -6.81 16.52 9.04
C ILE A 116 -7.78 15.96 8.04
N SER A 117 -7.46 16.17 6.75
CA SER A 117 -8.27 15.68 5.63
C SER A 117 -7.85 14.28 5.24
N LEU A 118 -8.30 13.29 6.02
CA LEU A 118 -8.07 11.88 5.71
C LEU A 118 -9.37 11.24 5.25
N TYR A 119 -9.41 10.85 3.97
CA TYR A 119 -10.55 10.16 3.38
C TYR A 119 -10.04 8.88 2.74
N ILE A 120 -10.52 7.74 3.23
CA ILE A 120 -10.13 6.43 2.73
C ILE A 120 -11.35 5.78 2.10
N THR A 121 -11.22 5.38 0.83
CA THR A 121 -12.28 4.71 0.10
C THR A 121 -12.05 3.21 0.15
N GLY A 122 -13.07 2.44 0.50
CA GLY A 122 -13.02 0.99 0.42
C GLY A 122 -13.03 0.55 -1.04
N ASP A 123 -12.10 -0.29 -1.43
CA ASP A 123 -12.01 -0.83 -2.77
C ASP A 123 -12.87 -2.09 -2.84
N GLU A 124 -14.08 -1.94 -3.36
CA GLU A 124 -15.13 -2.99 -3.37
C GLU A 124 -15.15 -3.81 -4.66
N GLU A 125 -14.21 -3.59 -5.56
CA GLU A 125 -14.18 -4.37 -6.80
C GLU A 125 -14.08 -5.87 -6.51
N LYS A 126 -14.88 -6.65 -7.25
CA LYS A 126 -14.74 -8.10 -7.24
C LYS A 126 -13.36 -8.43 -7.77
N LYS A 127 -12.54 -8.98 -6.91
CA LYS A 127 -11.17 -9.32 -7.27
C LYS A 127 -11.04 -10.83 -7.39
N THR A 128 -10.32 -11.24 -8.44
CA THR A 128 -9.79 -12.58 -8.53
C THR A 128 -8.87 -12.83 -7.34
N ASP A 129 -8.41 -14.04 -7.15
CA ASP A 129 -7.51 -14.31 -6.05
C ASP A 129 -6.26 -13.43 -6.12
N LYS A 130 -5.69 -13.14 -4.96
CA LYS A 130 -4.57 -12.20 -4.81
C LYS A 130 -3.36 -12.57 -5.68
N ALA A 131 -3.04 -13.86 -5.74
CA ALA A 131 -1.89 -14.32 -6.52
C ALA A 131 -2.08 -14.04 -8.01
N THR A 132 -3.27 -14.34 -8.53
CA THR A 132 -3.60 -14.07 -9.94
C THR A 132 -3.50 -12.58 -10.27
N ARG A 133 -3.99 -11.71 -9.39
CA ARG A 133 -3.93 -10.26 -9.59
C ARG A 133 -2.49 -9.74 -9.61
N ILE A 134 -1.67 -10.19 -8.69
CA ILE A 134 -0.27 -9.79 -8.61
C ILE A 134 0.47 -10.24 -9.86
N GLU A 135 0.29 -11.49 -10.25
CA GLU A 135 0.92 -12.03 -11.44
C GLU A 135 0.49 -11.29 -12.70
N ALA A 136 -0.80 -11.00 -12.83
CA ALA A 136 -1.30 -10.32 -14.02
C ALA A 136 -0.91 -8.86 -14.12
N ASN A 137 -0.83 -8.14 -12.99
CA ASN A 137 -0.66 -6.69 -12.98
C ASN A 137 0.75 -6.21 -12.64
N LEU A 138 1.44 -6.86 -11.74
CA LEU A 138 2.75 -6.41 -11.26
C LEU A 138 3.92 -7.16 -11.89
N GLU A 139 3.76 -8.46 -12.12
CA GLU A 139 4.86 -9.26 -12.68
C GLU A 139 5.33 -8.76 -14.05
N PRO A 140 4.43 -8.45 -15.01
CA PRO A 140 4.89 -7.93 -16.29
C PRO A 140 5.70 -6.65 -16.16
N LEU A 141 5.29 -5.74 -15.29
CA LEU A 141 6.03 -4.51 -15.02
C LEU A 141 7.41 -4.81 -14.44
N ASN A 142 7.46 -5.72 -13.47
CA ASN A 142 8.73 -6.10 -12.85
C ASN A 142 9.68 -6.76 -13.84
N ARG A 143 9.17 -7.68 -14.66
CA ARG A 143 9.96 -8.38 -15.67
C ARG A 143 10.60 -7.43 -16.68
N GLU A 144 9.89 -6.36 -17.02
CA GLU A 144 10.37 -5.35 -17.95
C GLU A 144 11.18 -4.23 -17.27
N GLY A 145 11.41 -4.32 -15.95
CA GLY A 145 12.13 -3.32 -15.21
C GLY A 145 11.32 -2.04 -14.96
N ASN A 146 10.00 -2.12 -15.08
CA ASN A 146 9.10 -0.98 -14.92
C ASN A 146 8.38 -0.93 -13.56
N LEU A 147 8.68 -1.87 -12.68
CA LEU A 147 8.29 -1.80 -11.27
C LEU A 147 9.53 -1.39 -10.48
N ILE A 148 9.53 -0.17 -9.97
CA ILE A 148 10.69 0.44 -9.31
C ILE A 148 10.41 0.64 -7.84
N LEU A 149 11.22 0.04 -6.99
CA LEU A 149 11.22 0.32 -5.56
C LEU A 149 12.15 1.50 -5.27
N ASN A 150 11.70 2.42 -4.43
CA ASN A 150 12.46 3.63 -4.13
C ASN A 150 13.81 3.30 -3.48
N GLU A 151 14.91 3.60 -4.16
CA GLU A 151 16.25 3.35 -3.64
C GLU A 151 16.56 4.12 -2.35
N ALA A 152 15.94 5.27 -2.15
CA ALA A 152 16.08 6.05 -0.93
C ALA A 152 15.51 5.33 0.30
N GLU A 153 14.62 4.37 0.09
CA GLU A 153 13.99 3.57 1.13
C GLU A 153 14.61 2.16 1.26
N LYS A 154 15.69 1.89 0.54
CA LYS A 154 16.28 0.55 0.47
C LYS A 154 16.68 -0.01 1.83
N ASP A 155 17.12 0.84 2.74
CA ASP A 155 17.53 0.42 4.08
C ASP A 155 16.40 0.49 5.11
N ASN A 156 15.23 0.97 4.72
CA ASN A 156 14.05 1.00 5.58
C ASN A 156 13.54 -0.43 5.81
N PRO A 157 13.37 -0.87 7.08
CA PRO A 157 12.90 -2.23 7.37
C PRO A 157 11.58 -2.59 6.70
N HIS A 158 10.67 -1.64 6.56
CA HIS A 158 9.38 -1.89 5.89
C HIS A 158 9.59 -2.20 4.41
N MET A 159 10.44 -1.44 3.74
CA MET A 159 10.74 -1.68 2.32
C MET A 159 11.46 -3.02 2.13
N LYS A 160 12.38 -3.35 3.03
CA LYS A 160 13.06 -4.64 3.00
C LYS A 160 12.07 -5.80 3.13
N ARG A 161 11.12 -5.70 4.05
CA ARG A 161 10.09 -6.73 4.22
C ARG A 161 9.21 -6.84 2.98
N MET A 162 8.86 -5.71 2.35
CA MET A 162 8.09 -5.71 1.12
C MET A 162 8.86 -6.41 -0.01
N ALA A 163 10.12 -6.09 -0.20
CA ALA A 163 10.96 -6.73 -1.21
C ALA A 163 11.07 -8.24 -0.98
N GLU A 164 11.22 -8.65 0.28
CA GLU A 164 11.26 -10.08 0.62
C GLU A 164 9.95 -10.79 0.28
N GLN A 165 8.81 -10.13 0.52
CA GLN A 165 7.51 -10.72 0.14
C GLN A 165 7.38 -10.88 -1.35
N PHE A 166 7.85 -9.94 -2.16
CA PHE A 166 7.87 -10.10 -3.61
C PHE A 166 8.72 -11.29 -4.04
N LYS A 167 9.90 -11.45 -3.43
CA LYS A 167 10.81 -12.56 -3.76
C LYS A 167 10.23 -13.92 -3.38
N LEU A 168 9.44 -13.97 -2.30
CA LEU A 168 8.81 -15.20 -1.84
C LEU A 168 7.51 -15.53 -2.57
N PHE A 169 7.03 -14.60 -3.40
CA PHE A 169 5.81 -14.82 -4.18
C PHE A 169 6.06 -15.84 -5.28
N ASN A 170 5.24 -16.90 -5.30
CA ASN A 170 5.29 -17.96 -6.29
C ASN A 170 4.01 -18.04 -7.09
#